data_f79947a40f81bba039c9581ba81a2a1c
#
_entry.id   f79947a40f81bba039c9581ba81a2a1c
#
_cell.length_a   1.000
_cell.length_b   1.000
_cell.length_c   1.000
_cell.angle_alpha   90.00
_cell.angle_beta   90.00
_cell.angle_gamma   90.00
#
_symmetry.space_group_name_H-M   'P 1'
#
loop_
_entity.id
_entity.type
_entity.pdbx_description
1 polymer ?
#
loop_
_entity_poly.entity_id
_entity_poly.type
_entity_poly.pdbx_seq_one_letter_code
_entity_poly.pdbx_strand_id
1 'polypeptide(L)'
;SMCNILVEDPKGGADPHWSQTGRAALNGFIHFICSKCERARANDYFIGRIYEGKLDEEDKRVLEGYYRDMRDPMVPKAMNDLKNGTITIDNYIPIGTWNLLPEKWIGRESSIAMILEWLTEAQIKQAQDIKRRLAEGDQMAAMADPMHDLLDEAVEEARKFGYSQRCYTELSSLSAMPDKERGSVISTAFAGINIFKNSAVVARTSFSDLHFKDLRGVKDPVTGEWKPISVYLSINQTDARALGMISSVFIELILHHRLGVTGNSANAQYSYDSEHSQHLHHTAPSAG
;
A
#
# COMPACT_ATOMS: atom_id res chain seq x y z
N SER A 1 16.23 -0.37 -5.41
CA SER A 1 14.93 -0.16 -4.74
C SER A 1 14.44 1.25 -5.00
N MET A 2 13.16 1.41 -5.32
CA MET A 2 12.51 2.72 -5.52
C MET A 2 12.82 3.72 -4.39
N CYS A 3 12.83 3.26 -3.13
CA CYS A 3 13.18 4.12 -2.00
C CYS A 3 14.60 4.70 -2.07
N ASN A 4 15.55 4.04 -2.76
CA ASN A 4 16.90 4.57 -2.92
C ASN A 4 16.94 5.78 -3.88
N ILE A 5 16.00 5.86 -4.80
CA ILE A 5 15.86 7.01 -5.71
C ILE A 5 15.13 8.16 -5.03
N LEU A 6 14.07 7.80 -4.28
CA LEU A 6 13.24 8.80 -3.60
C LEU A 6 13.97 9.47 -2.43
N VAL A 7 14.78 8.72 -1.69
CA VAL A 7 15.58 9.24 -0.57
C VAL A 7 17.04 9.05 -0.92
N GLU A 8 17.65 10.08 -1.49
CA GLU A 8 19.06 10.08 -1.90
C GLU A 8 20.02 10.12 -0.69
N ASP A 9 21.21 9.56 -0.87
CA ASP A 9 22.27 9.74 0.13
C ASP A 9 22.79 11.17 0.08
N PRO A 10 23.14 11.74 1.24
CA PRO A 10 23.67 13.09 1.30
C PRO A 10 24.99 13.19 0.57
N LYS A 11 25.14 14.23 -0.26
CA LYS A 11 26.41 14.51 -0.96
C LYS A 11 27.44 15.05 0.05
N GLY A 12 28.69 14.62 -0.07
CA GLY A 12 29.78 15.21 0.70
C GLY A 12 30.16 14.51 2.01
N GLY A 13 29.83 13.21 2.16
CA GLY A 13 30.31 12.39 3.30
C GLY A 13 29.55 12.61 4.61
N ALA A 14 28.33 13.16 4.55
CA ALA A 14 27.44 13.19 5.70
C ALA A 14 26.98 11.77 6.07
N ASP A 15 26.60 11.59 7.34
CA ASP A 15 26.17 10.30 7.88
C ASP A 15 25.01 9.70 7.09
N PRO A 16 25.15 8.51 6.49
CA PRO A 16 24.10 7.85 5.74
C PRO A 16 22.97 7.31 6.62
N HIS A 17 23.08 7.39 7.93
CA HIS A 17 22.09 6.88 8.88
C HIS A 17 20.68 7.40 8.57
N TRP A 18 20.54 8.71 8.37
CA TRP A 18 19.24 9.35 8.12
C TRP A 18 18.60 8.95 6.79
N SER A 19 19.40 8.79 5.74
CA SER A 19 18.89 8.33 4.46
C SER A 19 18.50 6.86 4.50
N GLN A 20 19.25 6.01 5.17
CA GLN A 20 18.94 4.59 5.34
C GLN A 20 17.67 4.38 6.16
N THR A 21 17.55 5.04 7.30
CA THR A 21 16.35 4.95 8.16
C THR A 21 15.14 5.60 7.51
N GLY A 22 15.31 6.71 6.78
CA GLY A 22 14.26 7.33 5.98
C GLY A 22 13.73 6.41 4.86
N ARG A 23 14.63 5.66 4.20
CA ARG A 23 14.24 4.63 3.21
C ARG A 23 13.48 3.48 3.83
N ALA A 24 13.88 3.03 5.00
CA ALA A 24 13.21 1.98 5.76
C ALA A 24 11.79 2.43 6.15
N ALA A 25 11.65 3.62 6.71
CA ALA A 25 10.35 4.21 7.05
C ALA A 25 9.43 4.35 5.83
N LEU A 26 9.96 4.93 4.72
CA LEU A 26 9.20 5.06 3.47
C LEU A 26 8.74 3.71 2.93
N ASN A 27 9.59 2.70 3.02
CA ASN A 27 9.26 1.35 2.60
C ASN A 27 8.15 0.73 3.46
N GLY A 28 8.18 0.95 4.79
CA GLY A 28 7.11 0.59 5.70
C GLY A 28 5.77 1.23 5.32
N PHE A 29 5.77 2.54 5.05
CA PHE A 29 4.57 3.27 4.63
C PHE A 29 4.02 2.79 3.28
N ILE A 30 4.88 2.54 2.29
CA ILE A 30 4.46 1.99 0.99
C ILE A 30 3.76 0.64 1.19
N HIS A 31 4.39 -0.27 1.91
CA HIS A 31 3.80 -1.58 2.17
C HIS A 31 2.50 -1.50 2.97
N PHE A 32 2.40 -0.57 3.91
CA PHE A 32 1.19 -0.35 4.70
C PHE A 32 0.03 0.11 3.82
N ILE A 33 0.23 1.17 3.03
CA ILE A 33 -0.83 1.73 2.16
C ILE A 33 -1.25 0.71 1.09
N CYS A 34 -0.29 0.03 0.46
CA CYS A 34 -0.60 -1.00 -0.53
C CYS A 34 -1.43 -2.13 0.08
N SER A 35 -0.98 -2.70 1.20
CA SER A 35 -1.70 -3.79 1.88
C SER A 35 -3.09 -3.35 2.36
N LYS A 36 -3.19 -2.14 2.92
CA LYS A 36 -4.47 -1.58 3.40
C LYS A 36 -5.47 -1.44 2.27
N CYS A 37 -5.09 -0.83 1.16
CA CYS A 37 -5.97 -0.63 0.01
C CYS A 37 -6.36 -1.95 -0.66
N GLU A 38 -5.41 -2.87 -0.80
CA GLU A 38 -5.66 -4.21 -1.35
C GLU A 38 -6.65 -4.99 -0.49
N ARG A 39 -6.38 -5.09 0.82
CA ARG A 39 -7.24 -5.82 1.77
C ARG A 39 -8.64 -5.22 1.86
N ALA A 40 -8.76 -3.90 1.81
CA ALA A 40 -10.05 -3.25 1.83
C ALA A 40 -10.89 -3.59 0.57
N ARG A 41 -10.28 -3.55 -0.62
CA ARG A 41 -10.97 -3.96 -1.87
C ARG A 41 -11.34 -5.44 -1.86
N ALA A 42 -10.42 -6.30 -1.42
CA ALA A 42 -10.69 -7.73 -1.31
C ALA A 42 -11.84 -8.01 -0.31
N ASN A 43 -11.90 -7.25 0.79
CA ASN A 43 -12.98 -7.36 1.76
C ASN A 43 -14.34 -7.04 1.12
N ASP A 44 -14.44 -5.94 0.37
CA ASP A 44 -15.69 -5.58 -0.32
C ASP A 44 -16.11 -6.65 -1.35
N TYR A 45 -15.14 -7.18 -2.09
CA TYR A 45 -15.39 -8.27 -3.03
C TYR A 45 -15.96 -9.51 -2.33
N PHE A 46 -15.33 -9.97 -1.25
CA PHE A 46 -15.77 -11.18 -0.55
C PHE A 46 -17.11 -10.97 0.16
N ILE A 47 -17.37 -9.80 0.73
CA ILE A 47 -18.67 -9.46 1.29
C ILE A 47 -19.76 -9.62 0.22
N GLY A 48 -19.54 -9.06 -0.97
CA GLY A 48 -20.48 -9.19 -2.09
C GLY A 48 -20.70 -10.65 -2.51
N ARG A 49 -19.61 -11.43 -2.68
CA ARG A 49 -19.68 -12.85 -3.05
C ARG A 49 -20.39 -13.71 -2.01
N ILE A 50 -20.14 -13.47 -0.73
CA ILE A 50 -20.80 -14.17 0.38
C ILE A 50 -22.29 -13.83 0.41
N TYR A 51 -22.62 -12.53 0.28
CA TYR A 51 -24.01 -12.06 0.27
C TYR A 51 -24.83 -12.69 -0.86
N GLU A 52 -24.23 -12.82 -2.03
CA GLU A 52 -24.86 -13.45 -3.21
C GLU A 52 -24.84 -14.97 -3.20
N GLY A 53 -24.14 -15.59 -2.25
CA GLY A 53 -23.93 -17.06 -2.21
C GLY A 53 -23.12 -17.60 -3.38
N LYS A 54 -22.18 -16.80 -3.92
CA LYS A 54 -21.42 -17.11 -5.14
C LYS A 54 -19.94 -17.39 -4.90
N LEU A 55 -19.52 -17.69 -3.66
CA LEU A 55 -18.15 -18.09 -3.37
C LEU A 55 -17.81 -19.39 -4.11
N ASP A 56 -16.86 -19.31 -5.03
CA ASP A 56 -16.31 -20.48 -5.71
C ASP A 56 -15.06 -21.03 -4.97
N GLU A 57 -14.47 -22.12 -5.48
CA GLU A 57 -13.32 -22.77 -4.82
C GLU A 57 -12.05 -21.92 -4.90
N GLU A 58 -11.93 -21.05 -5.90
CA GLU A 58 -10.82 -20.09 -6.00
C GLU A 58 -10.95 -18.99 -4.96
N ASP A 59 -12.14 -18.40 -4.85
CA ASP A 59 -12.47 -17.42 -3.82
C ASP A 59 -12.17 -17.96 -2.41
N LYS A 60 -12.59 -19.21 -2.14
CA LYS A 60 -12.33 -19.85 -0.85
C LYS A 60 -10.84 -19.99 -0.57
N ARG A 61 -10.06 -20.40 -1.57
CA ARG A 61 -8.60 -20.56 -1.43
C ARG A 61 -7.92 -19.22 -1.14
N VAL A 62 -8.32 -18.16 -1.83
CA VAL A 62 -7.79 -16.82 -1.62
C VAL A 62 -8.15 -16.32 -0.21
N LEU A 63 -9.41 -16.45 0.18
CA LEU A 63 -9.87 -16.05 1.51
C LEU A 63 -9.19 -16.82 2.64
N GLU A 64 -8.97 -18.13 2.47
CA GLU A 64 -8.18 -18.94 3.41
C GLU A 64 -6.74 -18.42 3.54
N GLY A 65 -6.14 -17.95 2.43
CA GLY A 65 -4.83 -17.31 2.43
C GLY A 65 -4.81 -16.07 3.34
N TYR A 66 -5.76 -15.17 3.16
CA TYR A 66 -5.89 -13.99 4.00
C TYR A 66 -6.10 -14.33 5.48
N TYR A 67 -7.01 -15.27 5.79
CA TYR A 67 -7.25 -15.68 7.17
C TYR A 67 -6.01 -16.29 7.84
N ARG A 68 -5.19 -17.03 7.10
CA ARG A 68 -3.96 -17.66 7.64
C ARG A 68 -3.00 -16.63 8.21
N ASP A 69 -2.91 -15.48 7.57
CA ASP A 69 -1.98 -14.41 7.96
C ASP A 69 -2.54 -13.52 9.09
N MET A 70 -3.85 -13.54 9.31
CA MET A 70 -4.52 -12.72 10.32
C MET A 70 -4.26 -13.21 11.76
N ARG A 71 -4.34 -12.28 12.69
CA ARG A 71 -4.21 -12.51 14.15
C ARG A 71 -5.50 -12.15 14.89
N ASP A 72 -6.61 -12.74 14.46
CA ASP A 72 -7.91 -12.61 15.11
C ASP A 72 -8.30 -13.94 15.76
N PRO A 73 -8.78 -13.95 17.04
CA PRO A 73 -9.16 -15.17 17.74
C PRO A 73 -10.27 -15.97 17.07
N MET A 74 -11.10 -15.33 16.24
CA MET A 74 -12.21 -15.98 15.54
C MET A 74 -11.81 -16.63 14.22
N VAL A 75 -10.57 -16.42 13.74
CA VAL A 75 -10.08 -16.97 12.46
C VAL A 75 -10.22 -18.48 12.37
N PRO A 76 -9.87 -19.31 13.39
CA PRO A 76 -10.03 -20.76 13.29
C PRO A 76 -11.47 -21.19 13.02
N LYS A 77 -12.44 -20.49 13.63
CA LYS A 77 -13.86 -20.76 13.38
C LYS A 77 -14.26 -20.36 11.97
N ALA A 78 -13.89 -19.14 11.53
CA ALA A 78 -14.21 -18.66 10.19
C ALA A 78 -13.61 -19.53 9.10
N MET A 79 -12.38 -20.03 9.28
CA MET A 79 -11.76 -20.97 8.37
C MET A 79 -12.51 -22.31 8.28
N ASN A 80 -13.01 -22.82 9.43
CA ASN A 80 -13.83 -24.02 9.43
C ASN A 80 -15.17 -23.79 8.74
N ASP A 81 -15.83 -22.67 8.99
CA ASP A 81 -17.08 -22.31 8.34
C ASP A 81 -16.90 -22.14 6.83
N LEU A 82 -15.80 -21.55 6.39
CA LEU A 82 -15.43 -21.41 4.98
C LEU A 82 -15.27 -22.79 4.29
N LYS A 83 -14.53 -23.71 4.91
CA LYS A 83 -14.32 -25.08 4.39
C LYS A 83 -15.60 -25.89 4.29
N ASN A 84 -16.49 -25.71 5.25
CA ASN A 84 -17.77 -26.41 5.29
C ASN A 84 -18.85 -25.77 4.40
N GLY A 85 -18.55 -24.61 3.78
CA GLY A 85 -19.52 -23.85 2.99
C GLY A 85 -20.63 -23.21 3.83
N THR A 86 -20.37 -22.99 5.13
CA THR A 86 -21.33 -22.39 6.08
C THR A 86 -21.00 -20.94 6.41
N ILE A 87 -20.02 -20.35 5.69
CA ILE A 87 -19.69 -18.93 5.88
C ILE A 87 -20.84 -18.06 5.40
N THR A 88 -21.22 -17.09 6.25
CA THR A 88 -22.26 -16.11 6.01
C THR A 88 -21.75 -14.73 6.40
N ILE A 89 -22.49 -13.66 6.08
CA ILE A 89 -22.13 -12.30 6.48
C ILE A 89 -22.00 -12.18 8.01
N ASP A 90 -22.83 -12.90 8.76
CA ASP A 90 -22.85 -12.81 10.23
C ASP A 90 -21.60 -13.43 10.89
N ASN A 91 -20.95 -14.42 10.23
CA ASN A 91 -19.75 -15.07 10.74
C ASN A 91 -18.48 -14.77 9.93
N TYR A 92 -18.58 -13.88 8.92
CA TYR A 92 -17.45 -13.42 8.13
C TYR A 92 -16.57 -12.48 8.95
N ILE A 93 -15.28 -12.72 8.94
CA ILE A 93 -14.30 -11.81 9.54
C ILE A 93 -13.72 -10.92 8.44
N PRO A 94 -13.90 -9.59 8.54
CA PRO A 94 -13.31 -8.66 7.59
C PRO A 94 -11.80 -8.80 7.50
N ILE A 95 -11.27 -8.90 6.28
CA ILE A 95 -9.85 -9.00 6.00
C ILE A 95 -9.19 -7.64 5.77
N GLY A 96 -9.96 -6.58 5.78
CA GLY A 96 -9.52 -5.20 5.64
C GLY A 96 -10.63 -4.24 6.05
N THR A 97 -10.29 -2.96 6.16
CA THR A 97 -11.22 -1.94 6.65
C THR A 97 -11.23 -0.71 5.75
N TRP A 98 -12.35 -0.45 5.05
CA TRP A 98 -12.56 0.80 4.33
C TRP A 98 -12.81 1.99 5.26
N ASN A 99 -13.48 1.78 6.37
CA ASN A 99 -13.83 2.82 7.34
C ASN A 99 -12.62 3.53 7.97
N LEU A 100 -11.43 2.99 7.81
CA LEU A 100 -10.17 3.65 8.19
C LEU A 100 -9.49 4.38 7.02
N LEU A 101 -10.06 4.31 5.81
CA LEU A 101 -9.57 5.05 4.65
C LEU A 101 -10.35 6.36 4.51
N PRO A 102 -9.70 7.45 4.08
CA PRO A 102 -10.41 8.61 3.61
C PRO A 102 -11.42 8.25 2.51
N GLU A 103 -12.62 8.81 2.54
CA GLU A 103 -13.68 8.54 1.55
C GLU A 103 -13.19 8.68 0.10
N LYS A 104 -12.34 9.68 -0.14
CA LYS A 104 -11.74 9.94 -1.46
C LYS A 104 -10.82 8.83 -1.98
N TRP A 105 -10.45 7.85 -1.14
CA TRP A 105 -9.60 6.71 -1.54
C TRP A 105 -10.40 5.50 -1.97
N ILE A 106 -11.69 5.48 -1.69
CA ILE A 106 -12.56 4.36 -2.05
C ILE A 106 -12.52 4.14 -3.56
N GLY A 107 -12.22 2.92 -3.99
CA GLY A 107 -12.10 2.56 -5.40
C GLY A 107 -10.82 3.04 -6.13
N ARG A 108 -9.91 3.77 -5.45
CA ARG A 108 -8.63 4.19 -6.04
C ARG A 108 -7.54 3.15 -5.85
N GLU A 109 -6.60 3.10 -6.79
CA GLU A 109 -5.36 2.35 -6.64
C GLU A 109 -4.46 3.02 -5.60
N SER A 110 -3.63 2.19 -4.93
CA SER A 110 -2.63 2.71 -3.98
C SER A 110 -1.59 3.56 -4.71
N SER A 111 -1.24 4.70 -4.14
CA SER A 111 -0.24 5.61 -4.69
C SER A 111 0.64 6.21 -3.61
N ILE A 112 1.83 6.71 -3.99
CA ILE A 112 2.74 7.37 -3.06
C ILE A 112 2.10 8.62 -2.44
N ALA A 113 1.27 9.33 -3.21
CA ALA A 113 0.54 10.51 -2.70
C ALA A 113 -0.36 10.16 -1.50
N MET A 114 -0.93 8.95 -1.47
CA MET A 114 -1.75 8.50 -0.35
C MET A 114 -0.99 8.41 0.96
N ILE A 115 0.33 8.18 0.94
CA ILE A 115 1.17 8.18 2.16
C ILE A 115 1.12 9.56 2.80
N LEU A 116 1.32 10.62 2.00
CA LEU A 116 1.28 12.00 2.49
C LEU A 116 -0.12 12.39 2.98
N GLU A 117 -1.15 11.99 2.25
CA GLU A 117 -2.55 12.24 2.61
C GLU A 117 -2.90 11.53 3.93
N TRP A 118 -2.58 10.25 4.06
CA TRP A 118 -2.85 9.47 5.26
C TRP A 118 -2.19 10.05 6.50
N LEU A 119 -0.89 10.34 6.42
CA LEU A 119 -0.16 10.90 7.57
C LEU A 119 -0.65 12.29 7.95
N THR A 120 -1.00 13.13 6.97
CA THR A 120 -1.53 14.47 7.24
C THR A 120 -2.92 14.40 7.89
N GLU A 121 -3.83 13.61 7.34
CA GLU A 121 -5.20 13.50 7.86
C GLU A 121 -5.23 12.84 9.24
N ALA A 122 -4.41 11.81 9.44
CA ALA A 122 -4.31 11.17 10.74
C ALA A 122 -3.73 12.11 11.81
N GLN A 123 -2.71 12.89 11.48
CA GLN A 123 -2.17 13.91 12.39
C GLN A 123 -3.23 14.96 12.76
N ILE A 124 -4.02 15.42 11.79
CA ILE A 124 -5.09 16.40 12.04
C ILE A 124 -6.14 15.79 12.98
N LYS A 125 -6.58 14.57 12.71
CA LYS A 125 -7.58 13.86 13.51
C LYS A 125 -7.09 13.67 14.96
N GLN A 126 -5.86 13.21 15.15
CA GLN A 126 -5.29 13.02 16.48
C GLN A 126 -5.08 14.36 17.22
N ALA A 127 -4.63 15.41 16.53
CA ALA A 127 -4.53 16.73 17.14
C ALA A 127 -5.89 17.28 17.59
N GLN A 128 -6.96 17.00 16.84
CA GLN A 128 -8.32 17.35 17.23
C GLN A 128 -8.80 16.54 18.45
N ASP A 129 -8.50 15.24 18.49
CA ASP A 129 -8.84 14.39 19.64
C ASP A 129 -8.11 14.83 20.92
N ILE A 130 -6.81 15.14 20.83
CA ILE A 130 -6.05 15.69 21.96
C ILE A 130 -6.68 16.99 22.46
N LYS A 131 -7.05 17.91 21.56
CA LYS A 131 -7.72 19.16 21.96
C LYS A 131 -9.05 18.92 22.66
N ARG A 132 -9.85 17.96 22.17
CA ARG A 132 -11.10 17.56 22.79
C ARG A 132 -10.90 17.02 24.19
N ARG A 133 -9.98 16.06 24.37
CA ARG A 133 -9.64 15.45 25.65
C ARG A 133 -9.12 16.46 26.67
N LEU A 134 -8.29 17.43 26.23
CA LEU A 134 -7.85 18.53 27.10
C LEU A 134 -9.03 19.41 27.54
N ALA A 135 -9.97 19.68 26.67
CA ALA A 135 -11.17 20.46 27.01
C ALA A 135 -12.09 19.69 27.97
N GLU A 136 -12.09 18.37 27.95
CA GLU A 136 -12.79 17.48 28.86
C GLU A 136 -12.07 17.30 30.22
N GLY A 137 -10.88 17.92 30.38
CA GLY A 137 -10.10 17.91 31.63
C GLY A 137 -9.04 16.80 31.71
N ASP A 138 -8.81 16.05 30.65
CA ASP A 138 -7.74 15.04 30.59
C ASP A 138 -6.37 15.70 30.40
N GLN A 139 -5.71 16.01 31.52
CA GLN A 139 -4.37 16.62 31.48
C GLN A 139 -3.29 15.71 30.88
N MET A 140 -3.47 14.39 30.89
CA MET A 140 -2.53 13.45 30.28
C MET A 140 -2.50 13.56 28.76
N ALA A 141 -3.58 14.05 28.15
CA ALA A 141 -3.61 14.31 26.71
C ALA A 141 -2.55 15.34 26.24
N ALA A 142 -2.06 16.20 27.12
CA ALA A 142 -0.97 17.14 26.82
C ALA A 142 0.38 16.45 26.55
N MET A 143 0.54 15.21 27.01
CA MET A 143 1.76 14.41 26.84
C MET A 143 1.66 13.42 25.66
N ALA A 144 0.52 13.37 24.99
CA ALA A 144 0.32 12.46 23.86
C ALA A 144 1.20 12.88 22.65
N ASP A 145 1.83 11.89 22.01
CA ASP A 145 2.53 12.07 20.74
C ASP A 145 1.64 11.54 19.60
N PRO A 146 1.01 12.43 18.81
CA PRO A 146 0.11 12.02 17.75
C PRO A 146 0.75 11.09 16.71
N MET A 147 2.04 11.24 16.46
CA MET A 147 2.74 10.41 15.48
C MET A 147 3.04 9.00 16.04
N HIS A 148 3.38 8.92 17.31
CA HIS A 148 3.57 7.63 17.98
C HIS A 148 2.27 6.83 17.97
N ASP A 149 1.17 7.45 18.42
CA ASP A 149 -0.14 6.81 18.48
C ASP A 149 -0.60 6.32 17.10
N LEU A 150 -0.39 7.13 16.05
CA LEU A 150 -0.68 6.74 14.67
C LEU A 150 0.12 5.52 14.21
N LEU A 151 1.41 5.48 14.53
CA LEU A 151 2.27 4.37 14.14
C LEU A 151 1.90 3.09 14.90
N ASP A 152 1.56 3.20 16.17
CA ASP A 152 1.10 2.06 16.97
C ASP A 152 -0.23 1.51 16.43
N GLU A 153 -1.19 2.38 16.08
CA GLU A 153 -2.42 1.97 15.40
C GLU A 153 -2.13 1.24 14.08
N ALA A 154 -1.19 1.75 13.28
CA ALA A 154 -0.81 1.12 12.01
C ALA A 154 -0.12 -0.24 12.22
N VAL A 155 0.72 -0.38 13.23
CA VAL A 155 1.37 -1.64 13.61
C VAL A 155 0.34 -2.68 14.05
N GLU A 156 -0.60 -2.28 14.91
CA GLU A 156 -1.68 -3.17 15.36
C GLU A 156 -2.61 -3.59 14.21
N GLU A 157 -2.94 -2.66 13.32
CA GLU A 157 -3.70 -2.97 12.10
C GLU A 157 -2.96 -3.97 11.21
N ALA A 158 -1.67 -3.71 10.96
CA ALA A 158 -0.83 -4.60 10.15
C ALA A 158 -0.74 -6.01 10.75
N ARG A 159 -0.65 -6.12 12.08
CA ARG A 159 -0.64 -7.38 12.80
C ARG A 159 -1.99 -8.10 12.71
N LYS A 160 -3.07 -7.37 12.97
CA LYS A 160 -4.43 -7.93 12.97
C LYS A 160 -4.82 -8.51 11.62
N PHE A 161 -4.59 -7.76 10.56
CA PHE A 161 -4.98 -8.16 9.21
C PHE A 161 -3.90 -8.93 8.45
N GLY A 162 -2.74 -9.21 9.06
CA GLY A 162 -1.67 -9.99 8.43
C GLY A 162 -1.05 -9.31 7.22
N TYR A 163 -0.73 -8.00 7.32
CA TYR A 163 0.02 -7.29 6.29
C TYR A 163 1.42 -7.87 6.13
N SER A 164 2.15 -7.47 5.10
CA SER A 164 3.48 -8.04 4.85
C SER A 164 4.40 -7.93 6.08
N GLN A 165 5.23 -8.95 6.32
CA GLN A 165 6.20 -8.95 7.41
C GLN A 165 7.08 -7.69 7.38
N ARG A 166 7.40 -7.20 6.18
CA ARG A 166 8.21 -5.99 6.00
C ARG A 166 7.48 -4.74 6.49
N CYS A 167 6.18 -4.62 6.19
CA CYS A 167 5.33 -3.55 6.73
C CYS A 167 5.40 -3.52 8.26
N TYR A 168 5.13 -4.65 8.87
CA TYR A 168 5.14 -4.79 10.33
C TYR A 168 6.50 -4.45 10.94
N THR A 169 7.59 -4.98 10.38
CA THR A 169 8.95 -4.77 10.92
C THR A 169 9.38 -3.31 10.85
N GLU A 170 9.19 -2.67 9.69
CA GLU A 170 9.63 -1.27 9.50
C GLU A 170 8.79 -0.29 10.33
N LEU A 171 7.48 -0.48 10.40
CA LEU A 171 6.62 0.39 11.20
C LEU A 171 6.86 0.20 12.70
N SER A 172 7.05 -1.04 13.17
CA SER A 172 7.37 -1.31 14.59
C SER A 172 8.71 -0.70 14.98
N SER A 173 9.72 -0.79 14.11
CA SER A 173 11.02 -0.17 14.33
C SER A 173 10.90 1.35 14.42
N LEU A 174 10.10 1.95 13.55
CA LEU A 174 9.88 3.40 13.54
C LEU A 174 9.08 3.86 14.77
N SER A 175 8.06 3.12 15.19
CA SER A 175 7.31 3.43 16.42
C SER A 175 8.17 3.38 17.66
N ALA A 176 9.07 2.41 17.77
CA ALA A 176 9.96 2.23 18.91
C ALA A 176 11.07 3.28 19.03
N MET A 177 11.27 4.13 17.99
CA MET A 177 12.30 5.19 18.05
C MET A 177 11.95 6.30 19.04
N PRO A 178 12.96 6.95 19.66
CA PRO A 178 12.74 8.19 20.41
C PRO A 178 12.11 9.29 19.54
N ASP A 179 11.26 10.13 20.13
CA ASP A 179 10.44 11.13 19.40
C ASP A 179 11.25 12.02 18.46
N LYS A 180 12.39 12.53 18.90
CA LYS A 180 13.27 13.40 18.10
C LYS A 180 13.87 12.68 16.91
N GLU A 181 14.30 11.44 17.10
CA GLU A 181 14.87 10.60 16.04
C GLU A 181 13.78 10.23 15.05
N ARG A 182 12.65 9.71 15.52
CA ARG A 182 11.47 9.40 14.73
C ARG A 182 11.03 10.57 13.84
N GLY A 183 10.91 11.78 14.43
CA GLY A 183 10.57 13.00 13.70
C GLY A 183 11.57 13.33 12.58
N SER A 184 12.86 13.15 12.81
CA SER A 184 13.90 13.38 11.81
C SER A 184 13.85 12.34 10.68
N VAL A 185 13.64 11.07 11.03
CA VAL A 185 13.50 9.98 10.04
C VAL A 185 12.27 10.21 9.14
N ILE A 186 11.13 10.55 9.73
CA ILE A 186 9.89 10.85 8.98
C ILE A 186 10.09 12.07 8.08
N SER A 187 10.73 13.14 8.58
CA SER A 187 11.03 14.32 7.78
C SER A 187 11.92 13.99 6.58
N THR A 188 12.91 13.11 6.76
CA THR A 188 13.79 12.66 5.69
C THR A 188 13.02 11.84 4.64
N ALA A 189 12.15 10.92 5.08
CA ALA A 189 11.28 10.15 4.19
C ALA A 189 10.34 11.08 3.39
N PHE A 190 9.75 12.09 4.03
CA PHE A 190 8.85 13.05 3.38
C PHE A 190 9.56 13.96 2.39
N ALA A 191 10.80 14.38 2.68
CA ALA A 191 11.58 15.15 1.72
C ALA A 191 11.73 14.39 0.40
N GLY A 192 11.91 13.06 0.46
CA GLY A 192 12.02 12.19 -0.71
C GLY A 192 10.74 12.08 -1.55
N ILE A 193 9.57 12.21 -0.93
CA ILE A 193 8.28 12.10 -1.63
C ILE A 193 7.54 13.43 -1.78
N ASN A 194 8.20 14.55 -1.48
CA ASN A 194 7.58 15.89 -1.49
C ASN A 194 7.03 16.28 -2.88
N ILE A 195 7.62 15.76 -3.97
CA ILE A 195 7.14 15.98 -5.34
C ILE A 195 5.68 15.54 -5.53
N PHE A 196 5.22 14.54 -4.79
CA PHE A 196 3.84 14.02 -4.83
C PHE A 196 2.83 14.92 -4.11
N LYS A 197 3.22 16.11 -3.62
CA LYS A 197 2.31 17.19 -3.23
C LYS A 197 1.82 17.99 -4.42
N ASN A 198 2.49 17.92 -5.57
CA ASN A 198 2.09 18.60 -6.78
C ASN A 198 0.88 17.90 -7.41
N SER A 199 -0.23 18.61 -7.60
CA SER A 199 -1.48 18.06 -8.13
C SER A 199 -1.35 17.44 -9.51
N ALA A 200 -0.50 17.99 -10.38
CA ALA A 200 -0.24 17.42 -11.71
C ALA A 200 0.50 16.08 -11.61
N VAL A 201 1.43 15.94 -10.66
CA VAL A 201 2.12 14.68 -10.37
C VAL A 201 1.13 13.66 -9.81
N VAL A 202 0.31 14.07 -8.82
CA VAL A 202 -0.72 13.21 -8.23
C VAL A 202 -1.66 12.69 -9.30
N ALA A 203 -2.18 13.57 -10.17
CA ALA A 203 -3.10 13.18 -11.24
C ALA A 203 -2.51 12.14 -12.22
N ARG A 204 -1.18 12.16 -12.43
CA ARG A 204 -0.48 11.23 -13.33
C ARG A 204 -0.03 9.92 -12.68
N THR A 205 0.07 9.90 -11.34
CA THR A 205 0.58 8.74 -10.59
C THR A 205 -0.46 8.08 -9.69
N SER A 206 -1.73 8.49 -9.78
CA SER A 206 -2.84 7.94 -8.98
C SER A 206 -3.52 6.72 -9.59
N PHE A 207 -3.19 6.37 -10.81
CA PHE A 207 -3.70 5.18 -11.50
C PHE A 207 -2.63 4.61 -12.41
N SER A 208 -2.73 3.34 -12.77
CA SER A 208 -1.83 2.67 -13.70
C SER A 208 -2.62 2.15 -14.88
N ASP A 209 -2.26 2.63 -16.06
CA ASP A 209 -2.73 2.13 -17.35
C ASP A 209 -1.64 1.30 -18.08
N LEU A 210 -0.48 1.16 -17.43
CA LEU A 210 0.64 0.37 -17.91
C LEU A 210 0.81 -0.89 -17.06
N HIS A 211 0.62 -2.05 -17.69
CA HIS A 211 0.95 -3.33 -17.08
C HIS A 211 2.35 -3.76 -17.47
N PHE A 212 3.28 -3.85 -16.51
CA PHE A 212 4.66 -4.24 -16.77
C PHE A 212 4.80 -5.61 -17.44
N LYS A 213 3.83 -6.50 -17.29
CA LYS A 213 3.76 -7.78 -18.00
C LYS A 213 3.72 -7.59 -19.52
N ASP A 214 3.00 -6.59 -19.99
CA ASP A 214 2.80 -6.29 -21.39
C ASP A 214 4.09 -5.80 -22.07
N LEU A 215 5.05 -5.30 -21.32
CA LEU A 215 6.37 -4.92 -21.82
C LEU A 215 7.17 -6.09 -22.42
N ARG A 216 6.74 -7.32 -22.25
CA ARG A 216 7.31 -8.52 -22.88
C ARG A 216 6.71 -8.78 -24.26
N GLY A 217 5.74 -8.02 -24.66
CA GLY A 217 4.91 -8.21 -25.82
C GLY A 217 3.49 -8.64 -25.45
N VAL A 218 2.57 -8.36 -26.31
CA VAL A 218 1.16 -8.76 -26.19
C VAL A 218 0.83 -9.77 -27.26
N LYS A 219 0.10 -10.79 -26.90
CA LYS A 219 -0.38 -11.78 -27.85
C LYS A 219 -1.57 -11.19 -28.62
N ASP A 220 -1.47 -11.13 -29.94
CA ASP A 220 -2.58 -10.70 -30.79
C ASP A 220 -3.77 -11.67 -30.59
N PRO A 221 -4.95 -11.19 -30.20
CA PRO A 221 -6.09 -12.05 -29.93
C PRO A 221 -6.65 -12.75 -31.19
N VAL A 222 -6.33 -12.23 -32.38
CA VAL A 222 -6.83 -12.78 -33.68
C VAL A 222 -5.80 -13.73 -34.27
N THR A 223 -4.52 -13.32 -34.35
CA THR A 223 -3.46 -14.12 -35.02
C THR A 223 -2.73 -15.06 -34.09
N GLY A 224 -2.79 -14.82 -32.77
CA GLY A 224 -2.02 -15.53 -31.77
C GLY A 224 -0.53 -15.20 -31.75
N GLU A 225 -0.08 -14.29 -32.59
CA GLU A 225 1.33 -13.88 -32.68
C GLU A 225 1.69 -12.86 -31.59
N TRP A 226 2.95 -12.91 -31.13
CA TRP A 226 3.48 -11.95 -30.17
C TRP A 226 3.86 -10.66 -30.89
N LYS A 227 3.29 -9.54 -30.42
CA LYS A 227 3.63 -8.18 -30.87
C LYS A 227 4.49 -7.48 -29.82
N PRO A 228 5.64 -6.91 -30.19
CA PRO A 228 6.46 -6.13 -29.27
C PRO A 228 5.73 -4.83 -28.91
N ILE A 229 5.92 -4.37 -27.66
CA ILE A 229 5.44 -3.07 -27.20
C ILE A 229 6.64 -2.14 -27.02
N SER A 230 6.50 -0.91 -27.52
CA SER A 230 7.43 0.18 -27.28
C SER A 230 6.80 1.21 -26.34
N VAL A 231 7.51 1.58 -25.28
CA VAL A 231 7.07 2.59 -24.34
C VAL A 231 7.89 3.85 -24.55
N TYR A 232 7.21 4.98 -24.73
CA TYR A 232 7.83 6.29 -24.89
C TYR A 232 7.47 7.16 -23.68
N LEU A 233 8.48 7.54 -22.91
CA LEU A 233 8.34 8.50 -21.82
C LEU A 233 8.64 9.91 -22.38
N SER A 234 7.59 10.70 -22.59
CA SER A 234 7.73 12.09 -23.07
C SER A 234 7.56 13.05 -21.90
N ILE A 235 8.58 13.87 -21.66
CA ILE A 235 8.60 14.89 -20.61
C ILE A 235 8.93 16.22 -21.25
N ASN A 236 8.14 17.25 -20.92
CA ASN A 236 8.42 18.60 -21.37
C ASN A 236 9.76 19.08 -20.78
N GLN A 237 10.56 19.77 -21.57
CA GLN A 237 11.90 20.23 -21.19
C GLN A 237 11.86 21.15 -19.96
N THR A 238 10.80 21.95 -19.82
CA THR A 238 10.58 22.83 -18.63
C THR A 238 10.37 22.02 -17.34
N ASP A 239 9.80 20.84 -17.44
CA ASP A 239 9.46 19.99 -16.29
C ASP A 239 10.48 18.88 -16.04
N ALA A 240 11.43 18.69 -16.97
CA ALA A 240 12.39 17.59 -16.94
C ALA A 240 13.21 17.55 -15.63
N ARG A 241 13.56 18.71 -15.09
CA ARG A 241 14.29 18.79 -13.81
C ARG A 241 13.43 18.38 -12.61
N ALA A 242 12.17 18.81 -12.58
CA ALA A 242 11.24 18.48 -11.50
C ALA A 242 10.79 17.02 -11.58
N LEU A 243 10.60 16.49 -12.79
CA LEU A 243 10.11 15.13 -13.02
C LEU A 243 11.24 14.10 -13.16
N GLY A 244 12.51 14.50 -13.07
CA GLY A 244 13.66 13.61 -13.20
C GLY A 244 13.63 12.44 -12.23
N MET A 245 13.24 12.68 -10.99
CA MET A 245 13.08 11.66 -9.97
C MET A 245 12.00 10.62 -10.36
N ILE A 246 10.84 11.08 -10.84
CA ILE A 246 9.73 10.21 -11.26
C ILE A 246 10.15 9.37 -12.46
N SER A 247 10.85 9.97 -13.41
CA SER A 247 11.40 9.26 -14.58
C SER A 247 12.38 8.17 -14.17
N SER A 248 13.27 8.48 -13.20
CA SER A 248 14.22 7.51 -12.67
C SER A 248 13.53 6.35 -11.96
N VAL A 249 12.50 6.63 -11.16
CA VAL A 249 11.67 5.60 -10.52
C VAL A 249 10.99 4.72 -11.57
N PHE A 250 10.41 5.32 -12.61
CA PHE A 250 9.74 4.60 -13.67
C PHE A 250 10.70 3.67 -14.43
N ILE A 251 11.87 4.15 -14.80
CA ILE A 251 12.92 3.36 -15.47
C ILE A 251 13.40 2.21 -14.57
N GLU A 252 13.63 2.49 -13.29
CA GLU A 252 14.04 1.47 -12.31
C GLU A 252 12.98 0.36 -12.18
N LEU A 253 11.70 0.71 -12.14
CA LEU A 253 10.61 -0.27 -12.07
C LEU A 253 10.57 -1.15 -13.31
N ILE A 254 10.74 -0.58 -14.51
CA ILE A 254 10.83 -1.34 -15.77
C ILE A 254 12.01 -2.30 -15.73
N LEU A 255 13.21 -1.80 -15.38
CA LEU A 255 14.43 -2.61 -15.34
C LEU A 255 14.33 -3.74 -14.30
N HIS A 256 13.82 -3.41 -13.11
CA HIS A 256 13.66 -4.41 -12.04
C HIS A 256 12.68 -5.51 -12.45
N HIS A 257 11.57 -5.16 -13.09
CA HIS A 257 10.60 -6.13 -13.58
C HIS A 257 11.18 -7.01 -14.71
N ARG A 258 12.01 -6.45 -15.58
CA ARG A 258 12.68 -7.20 -16.67
C ARG A 258 13.77 -8.14 -16.16
N LEU A 259 14.59 -7.68 -15.23
CA LEU A 259 15.76 -8.44 -14.72
C LEU A 259 15.39 -9.45 -13.62
N GLY A 260 14.36 -9.17 -12.82
CA GLY A 260 13.94 -10.03 -11.70
C GLY A 260 13.39 -11.41 -12.11
N VAL A 261 13.11 -11.63 -13.40
CA VAL A 261 12.55 -12.89 -13.90
C VAL A 261 13.63 -13.89 -14.35
N THR A 262 14.90 -13.48 -14.41
CA THR A 262 16.02 -14.38 -14.76
C THR A 262 16.71 -15.02 -13.56
N GLY A 263 16.34 -14.64 -12.34
CA GLY A 263 16.95 -15.14 -11.09
C GLY A 263 15.95 -15.69 -10.10
N ASN A 264 15.83 -16.98 -10.02
CA ASN A 264 15.25 -17.81 -8.96
C ASN A 264 13.74 -17.72 -8.64
N SER A 265 13.14 -18.90 -8.69
CA SER A 265 11.80 -19.32 -8.29
C SER A 265 11.34 -18.99 -6.85
N ALA A 266 12.03 -18.14 -6.11
CA ALA A 266 11.64 -17.67 -4.78
C ALA A 266 10.65 -16.47 -4.81
N ASN A 267 10.42 -15.84 -5.97
CA ASN A 267 9.51 -14.71 -6.13
C ASN A 267 8.16 -15.08 -6.78
N ALA A 268 7.80 -16.36 -6.80
CA ALA A 268 6.50 -16.81 -7.32
C ALA A 268 5.31 -16.24 -6.54
N GLN A 269 5.52 -15.78 -5.31
CA GLN A 269 4.47 -15.21 -4.46
C GLN A 269 4.01 -13.83 -4.94
N TYR A 270 4.91 -13.02 -5.54
CA TYR A 270 4.53 -11.72 -6.12
C TYR A 270 3.78 -11.81 -7.45
N SER A 271 3.90 -12.91 -8.19
CA SER A 271 3.15 -13.11 -9.43
C SER A 271 1.71 -13.54 -9.19
N TYR A 272 1.45 -14.18 -8.06
CA TYR A 272 0.13 -14.67 -7.66
C TYR A 272 -0.83 -13.52 -7.35
N ASP A 273 -0.36 -12.52 -6.58
CA ASP A 273 -1.16 -11.36 -6.17
C ASP A 273 -1.60 -10.48 -7.35
N SER A 274 -0.81 -10.43 -8.43
CA SER A 274 -1.12 -9.56 -9.58
C SER A 274 -2.15 -10.17 -10.56
N GLU A 275 -2.34 -11.48 -10.58
CA GLU A 275 -3.37 -12.12 -11.41
C GLU A 275 -4.76 -11.99 -10.79
N HIS A 276 -4.84 -12.03 -9.47
CA HIS A 276 -6.10 -11.88 -8.74
C HIS A 276 -6.62 -10.44 -8.74
N SER A 277 -5.74 -9.43 -8.75
CA SER A 277 -6.14 -8.02 -8.90
C SER A 277 -6.88 -7.73 -10.21
N GLN A 278 -6.61 -8.49 -11.29
CA GLN A 278 -7.28 -8.25 -12.57
C GLN A 278 -8.76 -8.69 -12.59
N HIS A 279 -9.11 -9.73 -11.83
CA HIS A 279 -10.52 -10.14 -11.70
C HIS A 279 -11.34 -9.14 -10.89
N LEU A 280 -10.72 -8.40 -9.96
CA LEU A 280 -11.39 -7.38 -9.15
C LEU A 280 -11.69 -6.08 -9.94
N HIS A 281 -10.94 -5.80 -11.02
CA HIS A 281 -11.13 -4.59 -11.82
C HIS A 281 -12.25 -4.68 -12.87
N HIS A 282 -12.69 -5.88 -13.27
CA HIS A 282 -13.69 -6.05 -14.30
C HIS A 282 -15.16 -6.03 -13.85
N THR A 283 -15.42 -5.91 -12.54
CA THR A 283 -16.78 -5.99 -11.99
C THR A 283 -17.31 -4.70 -11.36
N ALA A 284 -16.66 -3.55 -11.59
CA ALA A 284 -17.26 -2.28 -11.20
C ALA A 284 -18.47 -1.99 -12.12
N PRO A 285 -19.70 -1.84 -11.57
CA PRO A 285 -20.84 -1.43 -12.39
C PRO A 285 -20.60 -0.02 -12.91
N SER A 286 -20.72 0.18 -14.21
CA SER A 286 -20.80 1.50 -14.82
C SER A 286 -21.98 2.23 -14.20
N ALA A 287 -21.70 3.26 -13.42
CA ALA A 287 -22.73 4.20 -12.96
C ALA A 287 -23.33 4.87 -14.20
N GLY A 288 -24.62 4.55 -14.49
CA GLY A 288 -25.47 5.26 -15.42
C GLY A 288 -25.96 6.58 -14.81
#